data_6b5c589619df1e05c2d8c90ba027ad09
#
_entry.id   6b5c589619df1e05c2d8c90ba027ad09
#
_cell.length_a   1.000
_cell.length_b   1.000
_cell.length_c   1.000
_cell.angle_alpha   90.00
_cell.angle_beta   90.00
_cell.angle_gamma   90.00
#
_symmetry.space_group_name_H-M   'P 1'
#
loop_
_entity.id
_entity.type
_entity.pdbx_description
1 polymer ?
#
loop_
_entity_poly.entity_id
_entity_poly.type
_entity_poly.pdbx_seq_one_letter_code
_entity_poly.pdbx_strand_id
1 'polypeptide(L)'
;LNAPVVYTFKGKMEVQYENPYEVGMTGLLGMPSGYYSMHEAEVLLMLGTDFPYSAFLPDDIKIAQIDIKPERLGRRAKVDIGLCGDVKLSIQSLLRMLNPKTDDSFLLKQLKRYEGVKKDLAAYTEDKGDVNKIHPEYVMSEIDKLSSDDAVFTVDTGMTCVWGARYLQATGKRHMLGSFNHGSMAVSYTHLRAHETGAYLV
;
A
#
# COMPACT_ATOMS: atom_id res chain seq x y z
N LEU A 1 11.84 -5.54 -15.84
CA LEU A 1 11.32 -6.85 -15.42
C LEU A 1 9.90 -7.10 -15.94
N ASN A 2 9.15 -6.06 -16.33
CA ASN A 2 7.72 -6.15 -16.66
C ASN A 2 6.95 -6.93 -15.59
N ALA A 3 7.14 -6.54 -14.32
CA ALA A 3 6.55 -7.20 -13.17
C ALA A 3 5.56 -6.26 -12.45
N PRO A 4 4.43 -6.77 -11.97
CA PRO A 4 3.51 -5.99 -11.16
C PRO A 4 4.17 -5.60 -9.82
N VAL A 5 3.83 -4.39 -9.35
CA VAL A 5 4.30 -3.86 -8.07
C VAL A 5 3.14 -3.86 -7.09
N VAL A 6 3.31 -4.60 -6.00
CA VAL A 6 2.38 -4.69 -4.88
C VAL A 6 3.01 -3.96 -3.69
N TYR A 7 2.21 -3.25 -2.91
CA TYR A 7 2.70 -2.56 -1.73
C TYR A 7 1.88 -2.88 -0.48
N THR A 8 2.48 -2.65 0.67
CA THR A 8 1.79 -2.66 1.96
C THR A 8 1.18 -1.29 2.24
N PHE A 9 0.23 -1.22 3.16
CA PHE A 9 -0.41 0.05 3.52
C PHE A 9 0.58 1.17 3.85
N LYS A 10 1.63 0.87 4.62
CA LYS A 10 2.65 1.87 4.97
C LYS A 10 3.48 2.37 3.79
N GLY A 11 3.61 1.58 2.75
CA GLY A 11 4.33 1.95 1.53
C GLY A 11 3.46 2.65 0.48
N LYS A 12 2.15 2.78 0.72
CA LYS A 12 1.21 3.27 -0.30
C LYS A 12 1.61 4.62 -0.88
N MET A 13 1.79 5.62 -0.03
CA MET A 13 2.03 6.99 -0.49
C MET A 13 3.35 7.17 -1.25
N GLU A 14 4.34 6.29 -0.96
CA GLU A 14 5.65 6.32 -1.61
C GLU A 14 5.71 5.50 -2.90
N VAL A 15 4.89 4.43 -3.00
CA VAL A 15 5.00 3.45 -4.10
C VAL A 15 3.94 3.66 -5.16
N GLN A 16 2.77 4.21 -4.82
CA GLN A 16 1.65 4.35 -5.74
C GLN A 16 1.88 5.46 -6.79
N TYR A 17 2.48 6.58 -6.39
CA TYR A 17 2.61 7.76 -7.24
C TYR A 17 3.47 7.50 -8.48
N GLU A 18 2.97 7.89 -9.65
CA GLU A 18 3.63 7.73 -10.95
C GLU A 18 4.18 6.32 -11.23
N ASN A 19 3.54 5.30 -10.69
CA ASN A 19 3.95 3.92 -10.85
C ASN A 19 3.02 3.16 -11.80
N PRO A 20 3.38 3.01 -13.09
CA PRO A 20 2.54 2.33 -14.08
C PRO A 20 2.48 0.80 -13.88
N TYR A 21 3.26 0.25 -12.96
CA TYR A 21 3.31 -1.18 -12.65
C TYR A 21 2.52 -1.54 -11.40
N GLU A 22 1.92 -0.56 -10.72
CA GLU A 22 1.19 -0.81 -9.49
C GLU A 22 -0.08 -1.60 -9.73
N VAL A 23 -0.34 -2.55 -8.84
CA VAL A 23 -1.54 -3.40 -8.86
C VAL A 23 -2.26 -3.43 -7.50
N GLY A 24 -2.04 -2.41 -6.70
CA GLY A 24 -2.69 -2.20 -5.41
C GLY A 24 -1.97 -2.85 -4.24
N MET A 25 -2.66 -2.86 -3.10
CA MET A 25 -2.13 -3.32 -1.81
C MET A 25 -2.38 -4.80 -1.58
N THR A 26 -1.55 -5.37 -0.69
CA THR A 26 -1.77 -6.70 -0.10
C THR A 26 -1.94 -6.62 1.43
N GLY A 27 -2.39 -7.71 2.04
CA GLY A 27 -2.63 -7.85 3.48
C GLY A 27 -4.08 -7.59 3.87
N LEU A 28 -4.34 -7.33 5.16
CA LEU A 28 -5.69 -7.16 5.72
C LEU A 28 -6.51 -6.06 5.04
N LEU A 29 -5.85 -4.95 4.64
CA LEU A 29 -6.48 -3.84 3.93
C LEU A 29 -6.38 -4.00 2.41
N GLY A 30 -5.77 -5.11 1.97
CA GLY A 30 -5.39 -5.36 0.60
C GLY A 30 -6.56 -5.50 -0.35
N MET A 31 -6.19 -5.62 -1.61
CA MET A 31 -7.09 -5.77 -2.74
C MET A 31 -6.85 -7.13 -3.40
N PRO A 32 -7.87 -7.72 -4.03
CA PRO A 32 -7.70 -9.00 -4.74
C PRO A 32 -6.55 -8.96 -5.77
N SER A 33 -6.38 -7.82 -6.46
CA SER A 33 -5.30 -7.63 -7.43
C SER A 33 -3.91 -7.78 -6.83
N GLY A 34 -3.65 -7.17 -5.68
CA GLY A 34 -2.38 -7.31 -4.96
C GLY A 34 -2.14 -8.74 -4.47
N TYR A 35 -3.17 -9.37 -3.89
CA TYR A 35 -3.10 -10.76 -3.42
C TYR A 35 -2.78 -11.75 -4.56
N TYR A 36 -3.59 -11.74 -5.61
CA TYR A 36 -3.40 -12.67 -6.72
C TYR A 36 -2.11 -12.42 -7.52
N SER A 37 -1.64 -11.16 -7.58
CA SER A 37 -0.35 -10.87 -8.21
C SER A 37 0.82 -11.57 -7.53
N MET A 38 0.77 -11.72 -6.20
CA MET A 38 1.80 -12.46 -5.47
C MET A 38 1.65 -13.98 -5.64
N HIS A 39 0.41 -14.50 -5.55
CA HIS A 39 0.14 -15.94 -5.58
C HIS A 39 0.24 -16.58 -6.97
N GLU A 40 0.12 -15.78 -8.03
CA GLU A 40 0.26 -16.26 -9.42
C GLU A 40 1.68 -16.02 -9.98
N ALA A 41 2.57 -15.40 -9.21
CA ALA A 41 3.95 -15.17 -9.60
C ALA A 41 4.79 -16.45 -9.44
N GLU A 42 5.82 -16.59 -10.24
CA GLU A 42 6.84 -17.66 -10.10
C GLU A 42 7.92 -17.26 -9.09
N VAL A 43 8.17 -15.96 -8.97
CA VAL A 43 9.17 -15.38 -8.08
C VAL A 43 8.61 -14.11 -7.42
N LEU A 44 8.72 -14.02 -6.11
CA LEU A 44 8.40 -12.81 -5.35
C LEU A 44 9.70 -12.14 -4.89
N LEU A 45 9.88 -10.88 -5.27
CA LEU A 45 10.95 -10.03 -4.76
C LEU A 45 10.40 -9.11 -3.67
N MET A 46 10.79 -9.34 -2.43
CA MET A 46 10.41 -8.52 -1.27
C MET A 46 11.47 -7.44 -1.02
N LEU A 47 11.05 -6.17 -1.01
CA LEU A 47 11.95 -5.01 -0.90
C LEU A 47 11.63 -4.20 0.36
N GLY A 48 12.52 -4.24 1.35
CA GLY A 48 12.45 -3.42 2.56
C GLY A 48 11.18 -3.61 3.38
N THR A 49 10.59 -4.80 3.35
CA THR A 49 9.32 -5.07 4.01
C THR A 49 9.43 -6.14 5.09
N ASP A 50 8.90 -5.84 6.27
CA ASP A 50 8.66 -6.81 7.36
C ASP A 50 7.14 -7.09 7.44
N PHE A 51 6.54 -7.42 6.30
CA PHE A 51 5.10 -7.65 6.17
C PHE A 51 4.59 -8.68 7.19
N PRO A 52 3.74 -8.27 8.16
CA PRO A 52 3.48 -9.10 9.34
C PRO A 52 2.49 -10.25 9.11
N TYR A 53 1.79 -10.24 7.99
CA TYR A 53 0.69 -11.16 7.73
C TYR A 53 1.15 -12.33 6.85
N SER A 54 1.92 -13.26 7.44
CA SER A 54 2.48 -14.41 6.71
C SER A 54 1.44 -15.22 5.94
N ALA A 55 0.20 -15.33 6.44
CA ALA A 55 -0.89 -16.02 5.75
C ALA A 55 -1.28 -15.40 4.38
N PHE A 56 -0.82 -14.20 4.08
CA PHE A 56 -1.02 -13.58 2.76
C PHE A 56 0.17 -13.78 1.82
N LEU A 57 1.26 -14.38 2.30
CA LEU A 57 2.41 -14.68 1.46
C LEU A 57 2.23 -16.05 0.82
N PRO A 58 2.63 -16.23 -0.45
CA PRO A 58 2.56 -17.53 -1.10
C PRO A 58 3.61 -18.50 -0.53
N ASP A 59 3.24 -19.78 -0.41
CA ASP A 59 4.11 -20.82 0.14
C ASP A 59 4.93 -21.58 -0.93
N ASP A 60 4.39 -21.65 -2.17
CA ASP A 60 4.90 -22.53 -3.22
C ASP A 60 5.69 -21.81 -4.33
N ILE A 61 6.18 -20.61 -4.05
CA ILE A 61 6.97 -19.83 -5.02
C ILE A 61 8.37 -19.51 -4.47
N LYS A 62 9.28 -19.13 -5.36
CA LYS A 62 10.60 -18.66 -4.95
C LYS A 62 10.52 -17.24 -4.40
N ILE A 63 11.16 -17.01 -3.24
CA ILE A 63 11.18 -15.71 -2.60
C ILE A 63 12.62 -15.22 -2.49
N ALA A 64 12.87 -14.03 -3.05
CA ALA A 64 14.06 -13.25 -2.80
C ALA A 64 13.70 -12.05 -1.92
N GLN A 65 14.48 -11.77 -0.89
CA GLN A 65 14.25 -10.66 0.02
C GLN A 65 15.48 -9.78 0.15
N ILE A 66 15.27 -8.47 0.08
CA ILE A 66 16.30 -7.45 0.33
C ILE A 66 15.83 -6.61 1.52
N ASP A 67 16.62 -6.55 2.57
CA ASP A 67 16.37 -5.69 3.73
C ASP A 67 17.69 -5.19 4.33
N ILE A 68 17.69 -3.96 4.84
CA ILE A 68 18.86 -3.41 5.51
C ILE A 68 19.11 -4.07 6.88
N LYS A 69 18.07 -4.69 7.46
CA LYS A 69 18.13 -5.37 8.74
C LYS A 69 18.21 -6.88 8.53
N PRO A 70 19.37 -7.51 8.81
CA PRO A 70 19.56 -8.94 8.57
C PRO A 70 18.57 -9.82 9.37
N GLU A 71 18.12 -9.39 10.53
CA GLU A 71 17.15 -10.11 11.36
C GLU A 71 15.72 -10.17 10.76
N ARG A 72 15.46 -9.44 9.69
CA ARG A 72 14.18 -9.51 8.97
C ARG A 72 14.18 -10.51 7.83
N LEU A 73 15.37 -10.90 7.37
CA LEU A 73 15.48 -11.86 6.26
C LEU A 73 14.93 -13.23 6.68
N GLY A 74 13.97 -13.74 5.93
CA GLY A 74 13.33 -15.03 6.23
C GLY A 74 12.38 -15.04 7.43
N ARG A 75 12.16 -13.91 8.09
CA ARG A 75 11.34 -13.85 9.32
C ARG A 75 9.87 -14.17 9.08
N ARG A 76 9.34 -13.82 7.92
CA ARG A 76 7.89 -13.94 7.61
C ARG A 76 7.57 -15.04 6.61
N ALA A 77 8.51 -15.39 5.79
CA ALA A 77 8.40 -16.48 4.82
C ALA A 77 9.75 -17.16 4.67
N LYS A 78 9.73 -18.41 4.21
CA LYS A 78 10.97 -19.09 3.81
C LYS A 78 11.51 -18.40 2.54
N VAL A 79 12.67 -17.78 2.65
CA VAL A 79 13.32 -17.12 1.51
C VAL A 79 14.38 -18.03 0.89
N ASP A 80 14.42 -18.05 -0.44
CA ASP A 80 15.46 -18.76 -1.19
C ASP A 80 16.75 -17.94 -1.26
N ILE A 81 16.61 -16.60 -1.37
CA ILE A 81 17.73 -15.67 -1.44
C ILE A 81 17.46 -14.49 -0.52
N GLY A 82 18.29 -14.31 0.50
CA GLY A 82 18.28 -13.16 1.39
C GLY A 82 19.50 -12.28 1.15
N LEU A 83 19.27 -11.00 0.86
CA LEU A 83 20.31 -9.99 0.66
C LEU A 83 20.22 -8.90 1.72
N CYS A 84 21.24 -8.78 2.54
CA CYS A 84 21.34 -7.70 3.52
C CYS A 84 21.93 -6.45 2.87
N GLY A 85 21.14 -5.38 2.73
CA GLY A 85 21.61 -4.15 2.11
C GLY A 85 20.51 -3.11 1.92
N ASP A 86 20.94 -1.91 1.53
CA ASP A 86 20.03 -0.84 1.14
C ASP A 86 19.29 -1.20 -0.15
N VAL A 87 17.97 -1.03 -0.15
CA VAL A 87 17.11 -1.42 -1.29
C VAL A 87 17.46 -0.64 -2.55
N LYS A 88 17.69 0.68 -2.45
CA LYS A 88 18.02 1.52 -3.60
C LYS A 88 19.33 1.11 -4.26
N LEU A 89 20.36 0.92 -3.44
CA LEU A 89 21.68 0.50 -3.92
C LEU A 89 21.64 -0.92 -4.51
N SER A 90 20.88 -1.81 -3.89
CA SER A 90 20.70 -3.18 -4.39
C SER A 90 19.98 -3.19 -5.74
N ILE A 91 18.90 -2.41 -5.90
CA ILE A 91 18.20 -2.28 -7.19
C ILE A 91 19.13 -1.69 -8.26
N GLN A 92 19.90 -0.65 -7.93
CA GLN A 92 20.86 -0.07 -8.87
C GLN A 92 21.92 -1.07 -9.36
N SER A 93 22.36 -1.97 -8.47
CA SER A 93 23.30 -3.03 -8.82
C SER A 93 22.62 -4.10 -9.69
N LEU A 94 21.41 -4.52 -9.32
CA LEU A 94 20.63 -5.50 -10.09
C LEU A 94 20.31 -5.02 -11.51
N LEU A 95 19.97 -3.75 -11.70
CA LEU A 95 19.65 -3.17 -13.01
C LEU A 95 20.79 -3.30 -14.02
N ARG A 96 22.05 -3.33 -13.54
CA ARG A 96 23.22 -3.53 -14.41
C ARG A 96 23.41 -4.97 -14.85
N MET A 97 22.78 -5.91 -14.16
CA MET A 97 22.94 -7.36 -14.37
C MET A 97 21.74 -7.98 -15.08
N LEU A 98 20.61 -7.28 -15.10
CA LEU A 98 19.37 -7.80 -15.65
C LEU A 98 19.19 -7.40 -17.11
N ASN A 99 18.77 -8.34 -17.92
CA ASN A 99 18.26 -8.04 -19.26
C ASN A 99 16.78 -7.61 -19.16
N PRO A 100 16.35 -6.62 -19.95
CA PRO A 100 14.94 -6.27 -20.04
C PRO A 100 14.09 -7.48 -20.46
N LYS A 101 13.03 -7.74 -19.71
CA LYS A 101 12.05 -8.76 -20.09
C LYS A 101 11.14 -8.18 -21.19
N THR A 102 10.96 -8.90 -22.27
CA THR A 102 10.10 -8.48 -23.39
C THR A 102 8.66 -8.91 -23.21
N ASP A 103 8.43 -10.04 -22.55
CA ASP A 103 7.08 -10.52 -22.22
C ASP A 103 6.49 -9.72 -21.06
N ASP A 104 5.38 -9.08 -21.30
CA ASP A 104 4.61 -8.27 -20.33
C ASP A 104 3.23 -8.88 -20.03
N SER A 105 2.95 -10.08 -20.53
CA SER A 105 1.62 -10.72 -20.43
C SER A 105 1.14 -10.87 -19.00
N PHE A 106 2.03 -11.22 -18.07
CA PHE A 106 1.71 -11.33 -16.65
C PHE A 106 1.38 -9.97 -16.04
N LEU A 107 2.16 -8.93 -16.35
CA LEU A 107 1.91 -7.56 -15.89
C LEU A 107 0.54 -7.07 -16.39
N LEU A 108 0.28 -7.19 -17.69
CA LEU A 108 -0.98 -6.75 -18.29
C LEU A 108 -2.20 -7.48 -17.70
N LYS A 109 -2.08 -8.77 -17.42
CA LYS A 109 -3.13 -9.55 -16.73
C LYS A 109 -3.44 -8.95 -15.36
N GLN A 110 -2.42 -8.61 -14.57
CA GLN A 110 -2.61 -8.09 -13.21
C GLN A 110 -3.10 -6.62 -13.22
N LEU A 111 -2.62 -5.82 -14.14
CA LEU A 111 -3.14 -4.45 -14.35
C LEU A 111 -4.62 -4.47 -14.72
N LYS A 112 -5.04 -5.36 -15.62
CA LYS A 112 -6.46 -5.53 -15.97
C LYS A 112 -7.32 -5.92 -14.75
N ARG A 113 -6.81 -6.79 -13.88
CA ARG A 113 -7.47 -7.15 -12.62
C ARG A 113 -7.60 -5.93 -11.71
N TYR A 114 -6.54 -5.13 -11.61
CA TYR A 114 -6.55 -3.91 -10.79
C TYR A 114 -7.52 -2.86 -11.33
N GLU A 115 -7.64 -2.70 -12.65
CA GLU A 115 -8.67 -1.84 -13.24
C GLU A 115 -10.09 -2.27 -12.85
N GLY A 116 -10.36 -3.59 -12.79
CA GLY A 116 -11.62 -4.11 -12.26
C GLY A 116 -11.86 -3.68 -10.81
N VAL A 117 -10.86 -3.85 -9.95
CA VAL A 117 -10.93 -3.43 -8.54
C VAL A 117 -11.19 -1.93 -8.41
N LYS A 118 -10.52 -1.09 -9.22
CA LYS A 118 -10.74 0.37 -9.22
C LYS A 118 -12.18 0.73 -9.61
N LYS A 119 -12.75 0.04 -10.59
CA LYS A 119 -14.17 0.24 -10.98
C LYS A 119 -15.13 -0.13 -9.86
N ASP A 120 -14.88 -1.26 -9.19
CA ASP A 120 -15.70 -1.70 -8.07
C ASP A 120 -15.64 -0.68 -6.91
N LEU A 121 -14.45 -0.17 -6.60
CA LEU A 121 -14.29 0.87 -5.58
C LEU A 121 -14.98 2.18 -5.98
N ALA A 122 -14.89 2.59 -7.24
CA ALA A 122 -15.52 3.80 -7.74
C ALA A 122 -17.06 3.76 -7.62
N ALA A 123 -17.67 2.59 -7.76
CA ALA A 123 -19.13 2.42 -7.64
C ALA A 123 -19.66 2.79 -6.23
N TYR A 124 -18.81 2.74 -5.19
CA TYR A 124 -19.19 3.16 -3.84
C TYR A 124 -19.01 4.67 -3.59
N THR A 125 -18.37 5.39 -4.50
CA THR A 125 -18.15 6.84 -4.39
C THR A 125 -19.21 7.68 -5.12
N GLU A 126 -20.22 7.04 -5.70
CA GLU A 126 -21.33 7.73 -6.33
C GLU A 126 -22.31 8.26 -5.28
N ASP A 127 -22.67 9.52 -5.38
CA ASP A 127 -23.77 10.09 -4.61
C ASP A 127 -25.11 9.56 -5.13
N LYS A 128 -25.80 8.77 -4.33
CA LYS A 128 -27.11 8.19 -4.67
C LYS A 128 -28.28 9.07 -4.26
N GLY A 129 -28.00 10.29 -3.79
CA GLY A 129 -29.04 11.29 -3.46
C GLY A 129 -29.83 10.98 -2.18
N ASP A 130 -29.49 9.96 -1.40
CA ASP A 130 -30.09 9.69 -0.10
C ASP A 130 -29.38 10.49 0.98
N VAL A 131 -29.91 11.68 1.28
CA VAL A 131 -29.36 12.61 2.29
C VAL A 131 -29.26 12.01 3.71
N ASN A 132 -29.89 10.87 3.95
CA ASN A 132 -29.87 10.22 5.25
C ASN A 132 -28.81 9.11 5.36
N LYS A 133 -28.13 8.77 4.24
CA LYS A 133 -27.18 7.66 4.16
C LYS A 133 -25.96 8.03 3.34
N ILE A 134 -25.09 8.84 3.92
CA ILE A 134 -23.81 9.16 3.28
C ILE A 134 -22.86 7.96 3.44
N HIS A 135 -22.37 7.44 2.32
CA HIS A 135 -21.37 6.39 2.30
C HIS A 135 -20.00 6.94 2.72
N PRO A 136 -19.29 6.33 3.66
CA PRO A 136 -17.94 6.76 4.06
C PRO A 136 -16.95 6.82 2.88
N GLU A 137 -17.13 5.95 1.90
CA GLU A 137 -16.35 5.90 0.66
C GLU A 137 -16.51 7.18 -0.16
N TYR A 138 -17.74 7.68 -0.27
CA TYR A 138 -18.02 8.96 -0.91
C TYR A 138 -17.32 10.11 -0.17
N VAL A 139 -17.46 10.17 1.15
CA VAL A 139 -16.80 11.20 1.97
C VAL A 139 -15.29 11.18 1.78
N MET A 140 -14.67 10.00 1.77
CA MET A 140 -13.23 9.86 1.59
C MET A 140 -12.79 10.26 0.18
N SER A 141 -13.58 9.96 -0.83
CA SER A 141 -13.37 10.40 -2.21
C SER A 141 -13.41 11.93 -2.34
N GLU A 142 -14.34 12.60 -1.66
CA GLU A 142 -14.42 14.06 -1.65
C GLU A 142 -13.24 14.69 -0.87
N ILE A 143 -12.84 14.08 0.24
CA ILE A 143 -11.63 14.49 0.97
C ILE A 143 -10.40 14.40 0.05
N ASP A 144 -10.26 13.31 -0.69
CA ASP A 144 -9.15 13.15 -1.65
C ASP A 144 -9.11 14.27 -2.69
N LYS A 145 -10.26 14.58 -3.30
CA LYS A 145 -10.38 15.61 -4.34
C LYS A 145 -10.11 17.03 -3.82
N LEU A 146 -10.55 17.32 -2.58
CA LEU A 146 -10.47 18.66 -2.00
C LEU A 146 -9.16 18.93 -1.27
N SER A 147 -8.37 17.89 -0.95
CA SER A 147 -7.11 18.02 -0.25
C SER A 147 -5.99 18.49 -1.16
N SER A 148 -5.09 19.28 -0.62
CA SER A 148 -3.88 19.74 -1.34
C SER A 148 -2.96 18.57 -1.69
N ASP A 149 -2.07 18.81 -2.65
CA ASP A 149 -1.10 17.80 -3.12
C ASP A 149 -0.04 17.43 -2.08
N ASP A 150 0.10 18.21 -1.03
CA ASP A 150 1.05 18.02 0.09
C ASP A 150 0.34 17.74 1.42
N ALA A 151 -0.93 17.36 1.38
CA ALA A 151 -1.72 17.07 2.58
C ALA A 151 -1.12 15.93 3.41
N VAL A 152 -1.19 16.08 4.72
CA VAL A 152 -0.84 15.03 5.68
C VAL A 152 -2.13 14.49 6.30
N PHE A 153 -2.41 13.23 6.06
CA PHE A 153 -3.56 12.54 6.63
C PHE A 153 -3.15 11.78 7.87
N THR A 154 -3.87 11.96 8.95
CA THR A 154 -3.75 11.11 10.14
C THR A 154 -4.97 10.22 10.22
N VAL A 155 -4.76 8.91 10.32
CA VAL A 155 -5.83 7.92 10.32
C VAL A 155 -5.69 6.98 11.52
N ASP A 156 -6.82 6.71 12.15
CA ASP A 156 -6.89 5.73 13.23
C ASP A 156 -7.06 4.32 12.70
N THR A 157 -6.65 3.33 13.48
CA THR A 157 -6.86 1.93 13.16
C THR A 157 -8.35 1.60 13.18
N GLY A 158 -8.82 0.86 12.19
CA GLY A 158 -10.22 0.49 12.00
C GLY A 158 -10.71 0.79 10.60
N MET A 159 -12.01 1.05 10.43
CA MET A 159 -12.59 1.29 9.11
C MET A 159 -12.09 2.58 8.45
N THR A 160 -11.76 3.62 9.22
CA THR A 160 -11.14 4.85 8.69
C THR A 160 -9.82 4.57 7.99
N CYS A 161 -9.01 3.66 8.54
CA CYS A 161 -7.79 3.21 7.91
C CYS A 161 -8.06 2.47 6.58
N VAL A 162 -9.12 1.65 6.53
CA VAL A 162 -9.53 0.94 5.30
C VAL A 162 -9.94 1.94 4.22
N TRP A 163 -10.77 2.91 4.55
CA TRP A 163 -11.21 3.93 3.59
C TRP A 163 -10.06 4.83 3.15
N GLY A 164 -9.21 5.28 4.07
CA GLY A 164 -8.00 6.04 3.71
C GLY A 164 -7.07 5.24 2.79
N ALA A 165 -6.85 3.96 3.10
CA ALA A 165 -6.03 3.08 2.29
C ALA A 165 -6.54 2.91 0.85
N ARG A 166 -7.85 2.91 0.65
CA ARG A 166 -8.47 2.60 -0.65
C ARG A 166 -8.75 3.84 -1.49
N TYR A 167 -9.10 4.95 -0.87
CA TYR A 167 -9.62 6.12 -1.58
C TYR A 167 -8.66 7.32 -1.62
N LEU A 168 -7.80 7.52 -0.63
CA LEU A 168 -6.80 8.59 -0.70
C LEU A 168 -5.70 8.22 -1.69
N GLN A 169 -5.42 9.10 -2.65
CA GLN A 169 -4.41 8.88 -3.69
C GLN A 169 -3.08 9.53 -3.33
N ALA A 170 -1.99 8.88 -3.74
CA ALA A 170 -0.66 9.44 -3.60
C ALA A 170 -0.41 10.50 -4.69
N THR A 171 0.26 11.59 -4.32
CA THR A 171 0.66 12.69 -5.20
C THR A 171 2.18 12.86 -5.26
N GLY A 172 2.94 11.98 -4.58
CA GLY A 172 4.38 12.12 -4.38
C GLY A 172 4.77 13.10 -3.27
N LYS A 173 3.79 13.80 -2.67
CA LYS A 173 4.01 14.76 -1.57
C LYS A 173 3.09 14.49 -0.37
N ARG A 174 1.98 13.78 -0.58
CA ARG A 174 1.04 13.43 0.50
C ARG A 174 1.63 12.39 1.43
N HIS A 175 1.31 12.50 2.71
CA HIS A 175 1.69 11.52 3.72
C HIS A 175 0.45 10.97 4.43
N MET A 176 0.54 9.71 4.85
CA MET A 176 -0.48 9.08 5.68
C MET A 176 0.18 8.49 6.93
N LEU A 177 -0.25 9.00 8.08
CA LEU A 177 0.32 8.67 9.38
C LEU A 177 -0.72 7.98 10.26
N GLY A 178 -0.27 7.08 11.10
CA GLY A 178 -1.14 6.41 12.07
C GLY A 178 -0.38 5.42 12.95
N SER A 179 -0.98 5.04 14.07
CA SER A 179 -0.40 4.09 15.04
C SER A 179 -0.80 2.65 14.72
N PHE A 180 -0.46 2.18 13.51
CA PHE A 180 -0.95 0.89 12.98
C PHE A 180 -0.37 -0.33 13.70
N ASN A 181 0.84 -0.23 14.27
CA ASN A 181 1.49 -1.35 14.96
C ASN A 181 0.83 -1.67 16.32
N HIS A 182 0.18 -0.70 16.92
CA HIS A 182 -0.46 -0.84 18.23
C HIS A 182 -1.98 -0.92 18.15
N GLY A 183 -2.54 -0.90 16.95
CA GLY A 183 -4.00 -0.97 16.75
C GLY A 183 -4.75 0.17 17.42
N SER A 184 -4.11 1.33 17.55
CA SER A 184 -4.61 2.44 18.34
C SER A 184 -5.76 3.15 17.62
N MET A 185 -6.90 3.27 18.29
CA MET A 185 -8.02 4.08 17.87
C MET A 185 -7.95 5.43 18.58
N ALA A 186 -8.13 6.54 17.84
CA ALA A 186 -8.16 7.92 18.35
C ALA A 186 -6.83 8.50 18.88
N VAL A 187 -5.66 7.90 18.60
CA VAL A 187 -4.36 8.51 18.98
C VAL A 187 -4.05 9.71 18.09
N SER A 188 -4.39 9.66 16.82
CA SER A 188 -4.21 10.77 15.89
C SER A 188 -5.00 11.99 16.34
N TYR A 189 -6.23 11.79 16.80
CA TYR A 189 -7.10 12.85 17.29
C TYR A 189 -6.59 13.46 18.60
N THR A 190 -6.16 12.66 19.57
CA THR A 190 -5.66 13.17 20.85
C THR A 190 -4.36 13.93 20.70
N HIS A 191 -3.46 13.53 19.78
CA HIS A 191 -2.23 14.26 19.53
C HIS A 191 -2.44 15.57 18.79
N LEU A 192 -3.29 15.62 17.77
CA LEU A 192 -3.65 16.85 17.09
C LEU A 192 -4.34 17.83 18.06
N ARG A 193 -5.27 17.34 18.85
CA ARG A 193 -6.01 18.19 19.81
C ARG A 193 -5.13 18.67 20.96
N ALA A 194 -4.11 17.94 21.38
CA ALA A 194 -3.18 18.39 22.41
C ALA A 194 -2.36 19.62 21.99
N HIS A 195 -2.15 19.83 20.70
CA HIS A 195 -1.49 21.01 20.16
C HIS A 195 -2.44 22.20 19.92
N GLU A 196 -3.72 21.93 19.70
CA GLU A 196 -4.73 22.97 19.47
C GLU A 196 -5.36 23.50 20.78
N THR A 197 -5.44 22.67 21.82
CA THR A 197 -6.13 23.04 23.06
C THR A 197 -5.36 24.00 23.97
N GLY A 198 -4.10 24.27 23.69
CA GLY A 198 -3.36 25.34 24.39
C GLY A 198 -3.93 26.77 24.20
N ALA A 199 -4.79 26.94 23.16
CA ALA A 199 -5.33 28.28 22.82
C ALA A 199 -6.82 28.47 23.11
N TYR A 200 -7.59 27.42 23.42
CA TYR A 200 -9.07 27.48 23.49
C TYR A 200 -9.72 26.88 24.75
N LEU A 201 -8.95 26.53 25.77
CA LEU A 201 -9.47 26.17 27.08
C LEU A 201 -9.32 27.37 28.01
N VAL A 202 -10.09 28.42 27.76
CA VAL A 202 -10.46 29.45 28.75
C VAL A 202 -11.99 29.51 28.82
#